data_d76e8a415df0dbc2adc0a7e884211936
#
_entry.id   d76e8a415df0dbc2adc0a7e884211936
#
_cell.length_a   1.000
_cell.length_b   1.000
_cell.length_c   1.000
_cell.angle_alpha   90.00
_cell.angle_beta   90.00
_cell.angle_gamma   90.00
#
_symmetry.space_group_name_H-M   'P 1'
#
loop_
_entity.id
_entity.type
_entity.pdbx_description
1 polymer ?
#
loop_
_entity_poly.entity_id
_entity_poly.type
_entity_poly.pdbx_seq_one_letter_code
_entity_poly.pdbx_strand_id
1 'polypeptide(L)'
;MHFDYVCCAEGSGGTHAGVALGAMLYMPQTKTVGLMVDSDPFEVITTNIMQETAKLLELDFTPTVENVHLIDMCGPGYAIPSPVGNAAIRMMAENEGLFLDPVYTGKAFAGLVKMAREGQFKPTDNVLYLYSGGLFAIDIELD
;
A
#
# COMPACT_ATOMS: atom_id res chain seq x y z
N MET A 1 -8.94 19.04 -0.06
CA MET A 1 -9.43 17.73 -0.54
C MET A 1 -9.29 16.75 0.62
N HIS A 2 -10.29 15.94 0.90
CA HIS A 2 -10.25 14.90 1.93
C HIS A 2 -10.12 13.54 1.26
N PHE A 3 -9.32 12.63 1.85
CA PHE A 3 -9.24 11.23 1.44
C PHE A 3 -9.81 10.36 2.55
N ASP A 4 -10.70 9.45 2.19
CA ASP A 4 -11.24 8.44 3.11
C ASP A 4 -10.26 7.28 3.28
N TYR A 5 -9.51 6.97 2.20
CA TYR A 5 -8.47 5.94 2.20
C TYR A 5 -7.19 6.43 1.52
N VAL A 6 -6.04 5.99 2.06
CA VAL A 6 -4.74 6.05 1.37
C VAL A 6 -4.15 4.65 1.36
N CYS A 7 -3.91 4.12 0.16
CA CYS A 7 -3.37 2.79 -0.06
C CYS A 7 -1.97 2.87 -0.66
N CYS A 8 -1.05 2.05 -0.19
CA CYS A 8 0.32 1.97 -0.71
C CYS A 8 0.85 0.54 -0.69
N ALA A 9 1.91 0.28 -1.46
CA ALA A 9 2.63 -0.99 -1.39
C ALA A 9 3.32 -1.14 -0.02
N GLU A 10 3.27 -2.35 0.53
CA GLU A 10 3.91 -2.75 1.78
C GLU A 10 4.97 -3.82 1.49
N GLY A 11 6.24 -3.44 1.48
CA GLY A 11 7.34 -4.36 1.16
C GLY A 11 8.57 -4.19 2.08
N SER A 12 8.59 -3.16 2.91
CA SER A 12 9.64 -2.95 3.94
C SER A 12 9.11 -2.21 5.17
N GLY A 13 7.86 -1.84 5.19
CA GLY A 13 7.23 -1.09 6.27
C GLY A 13 7.39 0.44 6.18
N GLY A 14 8.44 0.93 5.57
CA GLY A 14 8.81 2.35 5.65
C GLY A 14 7.79 3.32 5.04
N THR A 15 7.32 3.04 3.82
CA THR A 15 6.32 3.88 3.14
C THR A 15 5.01 3.92 3.91
N HIS A 16 4.49 2.75 4.28
CA HIS A 16 3.23 2.65 5.01
C HIS A 16 3.34 3.28 6.40
N ALA A 17 4.43 3.04 7.13
CA ALA A 17 4.66 3.66 8.43
C ALA A 17 4.61 5.20 8.35
N GLY A 18 5.29 5.79 7.36
CA GLY A 18 5.27 7.24 7.14
C GLY A 18 3.89 7.77 6.78
N VAL A 19 3.17 7.07 5.89
CA VAL A 19 1.80 7.42 5.49
C VAL A 19 0.83 7.30 6.68
N ALA A 20 0.90 6.21 7.44
CA ALA A 20 0.03 5.97 8.59
C ALA A 20 0.27 7.01 9.69
N LEU A 21 1.52 7.25 10.06
CA LEU A 21 1.87 8.24 11.07
C LEU A 21 1.47 9.66 10.63
N GLY A 22 1.72 10.01 9.36
CA GLY A 22 1.30 11.29 8.78
C GLY A 22 -0.23 11.45 8.77
N ALA A 23 -0.97 10.39 8.47
CA ALA A 23 -2.43 10.40 8.54
C ALA A 23 -2.94 10.60 9.97
N MET A 24 -2.35 9.94 10.96
CA MET A 24 -2.69 10.16 12.38
C MET A 24 -2.52 11.62 12.81
N LEU A 25 -1.49 12.30 12.28
CA LEU A 25 -1.19 13.69 12.62
C LEU A 25 -2.08 14.70 11.89
N TYR A 26 -2.30 14.50 10.60
CA TYR A 26 -2.86 15.53 9.72
C TYR A 26 -4.19 15.16 9.08
N MET A 27 -4.54 13.88 9.06
CA MET A 27 -5.76 13.37 8.43
C MET A 27 -6.40 12.26 9.30
N PRO A 28 -6.77 12.53 10.56
CA PRO A 28 -7.15 11.48 11.54
C PRO A 28 -8.42 10.69 11.16
N GLN A 29 -9.17 11.11 10.15
CA GLN A 29 -10.33 10.40 9.62
C GLN A 29 -9.98 9.48 8.43
N THR A 30 -8.74 9.55 7.92
CA THR A 30 -8.29 8.78 6.77
C THR A 30 -7.78 7.41 7.22
N LYS A 31 -8.30 6.36 6.62
CA LYS A 31 -7.79 5.00 6.82
C LYS A 31 -6.62 4.74 5.87
N THR A 32 -5.48 4.36 6.43
CA THR A 32 -4.31 3.93 5.64
C THR A 32 -4.29 2.42 5.50
N VAL A 33 -3.90 1.90 4.33
CA VAL A 33 -3.85 0.47 4.03
C VAL A 33 -2.55 0.12 3.34
N GLY A 34 -1.76 -0.76 3.96
CA GLY A 34 -0.60 -1.40 3.38
C GLY A 34 -1.01 -2.65 2.59
N LEU A 35 -0.68 -2.67 1.30
CA LEU A 35 -0.95 -3.78 0.41
C LEU A 35 0.32 -4.62 0.33
N MET A 36 0.37 -5.71 1.11
CA MET A 36 1.57 -6.52 1.32
C MET A 36 2.00 -7.21 0.03
N VAL A 37 3.26 -7.06 -0.34
CA VAL A 37 3.85 -7.71 -1.51
C VAL A 37 4.88 -8.78 -1.13
N ASP A 38 5.09 -8.96 0.17
CA ASP A 38 5.91 -9.97 0.80
C ASP A 38 5.18 -10.56 2.02
N SER A 39 5.71 -11.61 2.64
CA SER A 39 5.13 -12.35 3.77
C SER A 39 5.78 -12.04 5.12
N ASP A 40 6.57 -10.99 5.21
CA ASP A 40 7.17 -10.55 6.46
C ASP A 40 6.11 -10.08 7.49
N PRO A 41 6.42 -10.08 8.79
CA PRO A 41 5.48 -9.66 9.84
C PRO A 41 5.31 -8.13 9.87
N PHE A 42 4.73 -7.56 8.82
CA PHE A 42 4.61 -6.11 8.63
C PHE A 42 3.81 -5.40 9.71
N GLU A 43 2.87 -6.06 10.37
CA GLU A 43 2.20 -5.47 11.54
C GLU A 43 3.20 -4.99 12.58
N VAL A 44 4.18 -5.84 12.89
CA VAL A 44 5.24 -5.53 13.87
C VAL A 44 6.25 -4.56 13.29
N ILE A 45 6.73 -4.81 12.08
CA ILE A 45 7.76 -4.00 11.42
C ILE A 45 7.27 -2.56 11.27
N THR A 46 6.09 -2.36 10.69
CA THR A 46 5.51 -1.05 10.45
C THR A 46 5.21 -0.32 11.75
N THR A 47 4.66 -1.02 12.74
CA THR A 47 4.44 -0.44 14.08
C THR A 47 5.73 0.04 14.73
N ASN A 48 6.80 -0.76 14.69
CA ASN A 48 8.09 -0.38 15.25
C ASN A 48 8.66 0.88 14.55
N ILE A 49 8.61 0.94 13.22
CA ILE A 49 9.05 2.12 12.46
C ILE A 49 8.24 3.36 12.88
N MET A 50 6.91 3.22 13.00
CA MET A 50 6.05 4.33 13.45
C MET A 50 6.43 4.79 14.86
N GLN A 51 6.68 3.85 15.79
CA GLN A 51 7.05 4.17 17.19
C GLN A 51 8.40 4.87 17.27
N GLU A 52 9.41 4.37 16.55
CA GLU A 52 10.72 5.01 16.51
C GLU A 52 10.65 6.41 15.89
N THR A 53 9.85 6.57 14.83
CA THR A 53 9.63 7.86 14.19
C THR A 53 8.88 8.82 15.11
N ALA A 54 7.83 8.36 15.80
CA ALA A 54 7.09 9.17 16.76
C ALA A 54 8.00 9.67 17.91
N LYS A 55 8.86 8.79 18.41
CA LYS A 55 9.87 9.15 19.42
C LYS A 55 10.88 10.17 18.89
N LEU A 56 11.37 9.98 17.66
CA LEU A 56 12.31 10.91 17.03
C LEU A 56 11.71 12.30 16.83
N LEU A 57 10.42 12.37 16.53
CA LEU A 57 9.66 13.61 16.34
C LEU A 57 9.08 14.17 17.64
N GLU A 58 9.37 13.54 18.80
CA GLU A 58 8.90 13.95 20.12
C GLU A 58 7.36 14.11 20.20
N LEU A 59 6.63 13.16 19.54
CA LEU A 59 5.17 13.16 19.54
C LEU A 59 4.64 12.69 20.91
N ASP A 60 3.49 13.21 21.30
CA ASP A 60 2.84 12.95 22.60
C ASP A 60 1.97 11.67 22.62
N PHE A 61 2.05 10.85 21.59
CA PHE A 61 1.34 9.57 21.48
C PHE A 61 2.25 8.45 20.95
N THR A 62 1.88 7.21 21.22
CA THR A 62 2.60 6.01 20.78
C THR A 62 1.72 5.19 19.84
N PRO A 63 2.10 5.02 18.56
CA PRO A 63 1.37 4.15 17.64
C PRO A 63 1.35 2.69 18.12
N THR A 64 0.29 1.96 17.78
CA THR A 64 0.11 0.55 18.10
C THR A 64 -0.19 -0.26 16.85
N VAL A 65 -0.21 -1.58 16.95
CA VAL A 65 -0.59 -2.48 15.83
C VAL A 65 -2.00 -2.19 15.29
N GLU A 66 -2.87 -1.62 16.08
CA GLU A 66 -4.23 -1.25 15.65
C GLU A 66 -4.24 -0.12 14.62
N ASN A 67 -3.13 0.64 14.52
CA ASN A 67 -2.96 1.70 13.53
C ASN A 67 -2.45 1.19 12.18
N VAL A 68 -2.11 -0.10 12.08
CA VAL A 68 -1.56 -0.75 10.88
C VAL A 68 -2.63 -1.65 10.28
N HIS A 69 -3.15 -1.28 9.10
CA HIS A 69 -4.10 -2.09 8.36
C HIS A 69 -3.43 -2.69 7.12
N LEU A 70 -3.46 -4.01 7.01
CA LEU A 70 -2.76 -4.76 5.96
C LEU A 70 -3.72 -5.63 5.16
N ILE A 71 -3.42 -5.77 3.87
CA ILE A 71 -4.07 -6.74 2.98
C ILE A 71 -2.98 -7.52 2.27
N ASP A 72 -3.04 -8.84 2.36
CA ASP A 72 -2.08 -9.73 1.71
C ASP A 72 -2.32 -9.77 0.19
N MET A 73 -1.29 -9.39 -0.55
CA MET A 73 -1.19 -9.42 -2.00
C MET A 73 0.12 -10.06 -2.47
N CYS A 74 0.84 -10.72 -1.56
CA CYS A 74 2.13 -11.38 -1.86
C CYS A 74 2.01 -12.37 -3.02
N GLY A 75 0.91 -13.14 -3.05
CA GLY A 75 0.68 -14.14 -4.10
C GLY A 75 1.70 -15.28 -4.02
N PRO A 76 2.42 -15.61 -5.13
CA PRO A 76 3.37 -16.73 -5.14
C PRO A 76 4.66 -16.46 -4.33
N GLY A 77 4.93 -15.22 -3.96
CA GLY A 77 6.10 -14.82 -3.17
C GLY A 77 6.63 -13.44 -3.55
N TYR A 78 7.57 -12.95 -2.75
CA TYR A 78 8.29 -11.70 -3.03
C TYR A 78 9.02 -11.77 -4.38
N ALA A 79 8.98 -10.68 -5.13
CA ALA A 79 9.57 -10.54 -6.46
C ALA A 79 9.10 -11.56 -7.52
N ILE A 80 8.13 -12.44 -7.20
CA ILE A 80 7.55 -13.36 -8.18
C ILE A 80 6.27 -12.71 -8.74
N PRO A 81 6.16 -12.49 -10.07
CA PRO A 81 4.96 -11.94 -10.69
C PRO A 81 3.74 -12.79 -10.37
N SER A 82 2.59 -12.15 -10.20
CA SER A 82 1.32 -12.83 -9.95
C SER A 82 0.32 -12.54 -11.08
N PRO A 83 -0.56 -13.49 -11.45
CA PRO A 83 -1.56 -13.25 -12.49
C PRO A 83 -2.45 -12.03 -12.23
N VAL A 84 -2.83 -11.81 -10.96
CA VAL A 84 -3.65 -10.64 -10.58
C VAL A 84 -2.85 -9.34 -10.64
N GLY A 85 -1.56 -9.36 -10.28
CA GLY A 85 -0.64 -8.23 -10.42
C GLY A 85 -0.43 -7.87 -11.88
N ASN A 86 -0.15 -8.86 -12.75
CA ASN A 86 0.02 -8.65 -14.18
C ASN A 86 -1.24 -8.08 -14.84
N ALA A 87 -2.43 -8.57 -14.45
CA ALA A 87 -3.71 -8.02 -14.93
C ALA A 87 -3.90 -6.56 -14.49
N ALA A 88 -3.49 -6.23 -13.27
CA ALA A 88 -3.57 -4.87 -12.75
C ALA A 88 -2.59 -3.90 -13.45
N ILE A 89 -1.38 -4.37 -13.78
CA ILE A 89 -0.40 -3.61 -14.58
C ILE A 89 -0.99 -3.26 -15.95
N ARG A 90 -1.54 -4.27 -16.65
CA ARG A 90 -2.18 -4.06 -17.96
C ARG A 90 -3.36 -3.09 -17.86
N MET A 91 -4.23 -3.26 -16.86
CA MET A 91 -5.37 -2.39 -16.62
C MET A 91 -4.94 -0.92 -16.44
N MET A 92 -3.91 -0.67 -15.64
CA MET A 92 -3.42 0.69 -15.40
C MET A 92 -2.81 1.28 -16.68
N ALA A 93 -2.02 0.50 -17.42
CA ALA A 93 -1.40 0.96 -18.66
C ALA A 93 -2.44 1.28 -19.74
N GLU A 94 -3.46 0.43 -19.91
CA GLU A 94 -4.49 0.59 -20.95
C GLU A 94 -5.46 1.74 -20.65
N ASN A 95 -5.78 1.99 -19.38
CA ASN A 95 -6.79 2.98 -19.03
C ASN A 95 -6.21 4.36 -18.66
N GLU A 96 -5.02 4.37 -18.04
CA GLU A 96 -4.41 5.59 -17.49
C GLU A 96 -3.06 5.95 -18.11
N GLY A 97 -2.48 5.05 -18.91
CA GLY A 97 -1.14 5.25 -19.49
C GLY A 97 -0.01 5.24 -18.45
N LEU A 98 -0.25 4.68 -17.26
CA LEU A 98 0.74 4.55 -16.19
C LEU A 98 1.31 3.13 -16.12
N PHE A 99 2.62 3.05 -15.93
CA PHE A 99 3.33 1.77 -15.87
C PHE A 99 3.66 1.39 -14.44
N LEU A 100 3.09 0.29 -13.97
CA LEU A 100 3.37 -0.32 -12.67
C LEU A 100 4.41 -1.43 -12.82
N ASP A 101 5.18 -1.69 -11.77
CA ASP A 101 6.13 -2.79 -11.71
C ASP A 101 5.48 -4.10 -11.20
N PRO A 102 5.99 -5.28 -11.55
CA PRO A 102 5.41 -6.55 -11.13
C PRO A 102 5.75 -6.97 -9.68
N VAL A 103 6.74 -6.31 -9.05
CA VAL A 103 7.18 -6.65 -7.69
C VAL A 103 6.33 -5.96 -6.63
N TYR A 104 6.17 -4.64 -6.76
CA TYR A 104 5.54 -3.79 -5.74
C TYR A 104 4.21 -3.21 -6.22
N THR A 105 4.25 -2.25 -7.12
CA THR A 105 3.09 -1.41 -7.44
C THR A 105 1.99 -2.15 -8.19
N GLY A 106 2.31 -3.13 -9.02
CA GLY A 106 1.32 -3.96 -9.70
C GLY A 106 0.53 -4.85 -8.73
N LYS A 107 1.21 -5.52 -7.79
CA LYS A 107 0.55 -6.33 -6.75
C LYS A 107 -0.28 -5.44 -5.82
N ALA A 108 0.27 -4.32 -5.40
CA ALA A 108 -0.45 -3.39 -4.55
C ALA A 108 -1.70 -2.83 -5.25
N PHE A 109 -1.60 -2.41 -6.51
CA PHE A 109 -2.76 -1.93 -7.25
C PHE A 109 -3.82 -3.03 -7.46
N ALA A 110 -3.40 -4.29 -7.66
CA ALA A 110 -4.33 -5.42 -7.68
C ALA A 110 -5.12 -5.54 -6.36
N GLY A 111 -4.47 -5.26 -5.23
CA GLY A 111 -5.14 -5.20 -3.92
C GLY A 111 -6.17 -4.09 -3.83
N LEU A 112 -5.86 -2.90 -4.32
CA LEU A 112 -6.83 -1.81 -4.41
C LEU A 112 -8.06 -2.19 -5.25
N VAL A 113 -7.82 -2.80 -6.43
CA VAL A 113 -8.90 -3.28 -7.32
C VAL A 113 -9.74 -4.37 -6.63
N LYS A 114 -9.10 -5.27 -5.87
CA LYS A 114 -9.78 -6.29 -5.06
C LYS A 114 -10.69 -5.62 -4.02
N MET A 115 -10.18 -4.68 -3.24
CA MET A 115 -10.96 -3.95 -2.24
C MET A 115 -12.19 -3.28 -2.86
N ALA A 116 -12.03 -2.63 -4.02
CA ALA A 116 -13.13 -1.98 -4.73
C ALA A 116 -14.18 -3.00 -5.19
N ARG A 117 -13.77 -4.13 -5.75
CA ARG A 117 -14.68 -5.20 -6.20
C ARG A 117 -15.43 -5.89 -5.06
N GLU A 118 -14.81 -5.97 -3.89
CA GLU A 118 -15.42 -6.52 -2.66
C GLU A 118 -16.32 -5.50 -1.95
N GLY A 119 -16.48 -4.29 -2.48
CA GLY A 119 -17.36 -3.25 -1.91
C GLY A 119 -16.82 -2.64 -0.62
N GLN A 120 -15.49 -2.67 -0.41
CA GLN A 120 -14.87 -2.08 0.78
C GLN A 120 -14.89 -0.55 0.75
N PHE A 121 -15.07 0.04 -0.44
CA PHE A 121 -15.23 1.48 -0.62
C PHE A 121 -16.69 1.82 -0.92
N LYS A 122 -17.17 2.92 -0.36
CA LYS A 122 -18.46 3.51 -0.72
C LYS A 122 -18.29 4.31 -2.03
N PRO A 123 -19.35 4.48 -2.83
CA PRO A 123 -19.28 5.29 -4.05
C PRO A 123 -18.88 6.77 -3.82
N THR A 124 -19.00 7.25 -2.58
CA THR A 124 -18.64 8.61 -2.17
C THR A 124 -17.24 8.73 -1.62
N ASP A 125 -16.54 7.63 -1.38
CA ASP A 125 -15.20 7.64 -0.78
C ASP A 125 -14.15 8.14 -1.78
N ASN A 126 -13.28 9.01 -1.30
CA ASN A 126 -12.08 9.44 -2.01
C ASN A 126 -10.93 8.52 -1.64
N VAL A 127 -10.45 7.74 -2.60
CA VAL A 127 -9.37 6.78 -2.41
C VAL A 127 -8.12 7.25 -3.12
N LEU A 128 -7.05 7.44 -2.38
CA LEU A 128 -5.72 7.76 -2.92
C LEU A 128 -4.89 6.48 -3.01
N TYR A 129 -4.38 6.17 -4.18
CA TYR A 129 -3.32 5.19 -4.36
C TYR A 129 -1.97 5.89 -4.47
N LEU A 130 -1.07 5.61 -3.52
CA LEU A 130 0.28 6.17 -3.55
C LEU A 130 1.17 5.32 -4.47
N TYR A 131 1.39 5.84 -5.68
CA TYR A 131 2.34 5.27 -6.63
C TYR A 131 3.77 5.69 -6.28
N SER A 132 4.52 4.78 -5.67
CA SER A 132 5.87 5.05 -5.13
C SER A 132 7.02 4.78 -6.12
N GLY A 133 6.72 4.48 -7.37
CA GLY A 133 7.73 4.20 -8.41
C GLY A 133 7.73 2.75 -8.89
N GLY A 134 8.92 2.20 -9.21
CA GLY A 134 9.08 0.82 -9.66
C GLY A 134 9.36 0.63 -11.14
N LEU A 135 9.44 1.71 -11.95
CA LEU A 135 9.68 1.66 -13.40
C LEU A 135 10.90 0.83 -13.82
N PHE A 136 11.94 0.79 -13.00
CA PHE A 136 13.16 0.04 -13.29
C PHE A 136 13.03 -1.48 -13.11
N ALA A 137 11.91 -1.97 -12.57
CA ALA A 137 11.63 -3.39 -12.39
C ALA A 137 10.69 -3.97 -13.48
N ILE A 138 10.46 -3.25 -14.58
CA ILE A 138 9.55 -3.65 -15.66
C ILE A 138 10.16 -4.74 -16.57
N ASP A 139 11.47 -5.01 -16.50
CA ASP A 139 12.14 -6.06 -17.31
C ASP A 139 11.73 -7.50 -16.96
N ILE A 140 10.81 -7.69 -16.02
CA ILE A 140 10.28 -9.01 -15.67
C ILE A 140 9.15 -9.36 -16.63
N GLU A 141 9.23 -10.55 -17.28
CA GLU A 141 8.22 -11.02 -18.22
C GLU A 141 6.81 -11.03 -17.57
N LEU A 142 5.89 -10.35 -18.22
CA LEU A 142 4.47 -10.28 -17.83
C LEU A 142 3.70 -11.34 -18.62
N ASP A 143 3.75 -12.60 -18.21
CA ASP A 143 2.95 -13.69 -18.79
C ASP A 143 1.44 -13.55 -18.50
#